data_6c8e8ab71cd37b37111a645fa3b11f67
#
_entry.id   6c8e8ab71cd37b37111a645fa3b11f67
#
_cell.length_a   1.000
_cell.length_b   1.000
_cell.length_c   1.000
_cell.angle_alpha   90.00
_cell.angle_beta   90.00
_cell.angle_gamma   90.00
#
_symmetry.space_group_name_H-M   'P 1'
#
loop_
_entity.id
_entity.type
_entity.pdbx_description
1 polymer ?
#
loop_
_entity_poly.entity_id
_entity_poly.type
_entity_poly.pdbx_seq_one_letter_code
_entity_poly.pdbx_strand_id
1 'polypeptide(L)'
;MAKTERIQNMTKGSPAKLIFTFAIPLMLGNVFQQFYTVVDTAIVGQALGVNALAALGAADWLNWLVLGLIQGFAQGFSIYMAQRFGAEDHEGLNRAIGATISLSAVISILTVILSQVAMAPVLRAMNTPEEIIGGAFTYLRIMFAGIPIIMAYNVLASILRALGDSKTPLYAMVIASILNIGLDLLFVMVFHWGIAGAVVATVIAQLFAALYCLRAVLHVKVIHLKKEYFRLNPEIAKRLLGLGTPVAAQNVIIAVGGMVVQSVVNRYGTLFVAGFTATNKLYGILEIAAVSFGYAVTTYVGQNLGAGLLDRVKKGMHSATWIALLTSVVITVFVLIFGKYGIALFISGTAEEVSISSQVAIHYLNIMSICLSILYMLHIYRSALMGLGDTIMPMASGIMEFLMRIGVALFLPLIIGQEGIFYAEVTAWTGAAILLVTMYFLRMHKLTRELDTSQSKAGE
;
A
#
# COMPACT_ATOMS: atom_id res chain seq x y z
N MET A 1 -9.88 27.52 -21.41
CA MET A 1 -8.76 26.63 -21.08
C MET A 1 -9.15 25.21 -21.47
N ALA A 2 -8.47 24.61 -22.45
CA ALA A 2 -8.73 23.26 -22.90
C ALA A 2 -8.59 22.29 -21.69
N LYS A 3 -9.65 21.54 -21.36
CA LYS A 3 -9.59 20.45 -20.39
C LYS A 3 -8.61 19.40 -20.92
N THR A 4 -7.34 19.50 -20.53
CA THR A 4 -6.35 18.46 -20.80
C THR A 4 -6.92 17.18 -20.21
N GLU A 5 -7.15 16.18 -21.04
CA GLU A 5 -7.60 14.86 -20.56
C GLU A 5 -6.54 14.36 -19.60
N ARG A 6 -6.92 14.18 -18.32
CA ARG A 6 -6.02 13.71 -17.27
C ARG A 6 -5.67 12.23 -17.44
N ILE A 7 -6.42 11.54 -18.28
CA ILE A 7 -6.21 10.13 -18.60
C ILE A 7 -5.02 9.99 -19.53
N GLN A 8 -4.04 9.20 -19.12
CA GLN A 8 -2.84 8.92 -19.88
C GLN A 8 -2.87 7.47 -20.38
N ASN A 9 -3.02 7.31 -21.71
CA ASN A 9 -2.91 6.00 -22.32
C ASN A 9 -1.45 5.52 -22.27
N MET A 10 -1.19 4.44 -21.53
CA MET A 10 0.14 3.86 -21.33
C MET A 10 0.63 3.04 -22.52
N THR A 11 -0.21 2.81 -23.54
CA THR A 11 0.16 2.03 -24.72
C THR A 11 0.92 2.85 -25.78
N LYS A 12 1.01 4.19 -25.61
CA LYS A 12 1.65 5.11 -26.56
C LYS A 12 2.69 5.98 -25.85
N GLY A 13 3.82 6.22 -26.50
CA GLY A 13 4.89 7.08 -25.99
C GLY A 13 6.05 6.30 -25.33
N SER A 14 7.01 7.02 -24.74
CA SER A 14 8.18 6.44 -24.09
C SER A 14 7.83 5.72 -22.78
N PRO A 15 8.14 4.43 -22.61
CA PRO A 15 7.85 3.69 -21.39
C PRO A 15 8.42 4.33 -20.12
N ALA A 16 9.68 4.75 -20.15
CA ALA A 16 10.34 5.37 -19.00
C ALA A 16 9.63 6.65 -18.57
N LYS A 17 9.28 7.54 -19.52
CA LYS A 17 8.58 8.79 -19.26
C LYS A 17 7.18 8.52 -18.69
N LEU A 18 6.45 7.54 -19.25
CA LEU A 18 5.10 7.18 -18.79
C LEU A 18 5.11 6.69 -17.34
N ILE A 19 5.99 5.73 -17.02
CA ILE A 19 6.10 5.15 -15.67
C ILE A 19 6.53 6.22 -14.67
N PHE A 20 7.57 7.01 -15.00
CA PHE A 20 8.09 8.04 -14.10
C PHE A 20 7.07 9.15 -13.83
N THR A 21 6.49 9.72 -14.89
CA THR A 21 5.50 10.82 -14.73
C THR A 21 4.21 10.38 -14.06
N PHE A 22 3.85 9.09 -14.15
CA PHE A 22 2.71 8.54 -13.43
C PHE A 22 3.02 8.28 -11.95
N ALA A 23 4.23 7.85 -11.63
CA ALA A 23 4.63 7.55 -10.25
C ALA A 23 4.78 8.81 -9.39
N ILE A 24 5.27 9.93 -9.93
CA ILE A 24 5.50 11.16 -9.15
C ILE A 24 4.25 11.66 -8.40
N PRO A 25 3.07 11.82 -9.04
CA PRO A 25 1.88 12.22 -8.32
C PRO A 25 1.48 11.25 -7.20
N LEU A 26 1.68 9.94 -7.40
CA LEU A 26 1.40 8.93 -6.37
C LEU A 26 2.38 9.05 -5.20
N MET A 27 3.67 9.28 -5.47
CA MET A 27 4.68 9.52 -4.44
C MET A 27 4.30 10.74 -3.60
N LEU A 28 3.96 11.86 -4.24
CA LEU A 28 3.54 13.07 -3.54
C LEU A 28 2.28 12.83 -2.70
N GLY A 29 1.27 12.14 -3.24
CA GLY A 29 0.06 11.78 -2.51
C GLY A 29 0.36 10.97 -1.25
N ASN A 30 1.23 9.96 -1.36
CA ASN A 30 1.64 9.12 -0.23
C ASN A 30 2.48 9.91 0.80
N VAL A 31 3.33 10.85 0.37
CA VAL A 31 4.06 11.76 1.28
C VAL A 31 3.08 12.64 2.05
N PHE A 32 2.11 13.24 1.39
CA PHE A 32 1.07 14.04 2.07
C PHE A 32 0.25 13.20 3.04
N GLN A 33 -0.07 11.95 2.67
CA GLN A 33 -0.74 11.02 3.57
C GLN A 33 0.07 10.73 4.82
N GLN A 34 1.37 10.47 4.67
CA GLN A 34 2.26 10.23 5.81
C GLN A 34 2.37 11.47 6.70
N PHE A 35 2.45 12.65 6.08
CA PHE A 35 2.53 13.92 6.80
C PHE A 35 1.28 14.16 7.67
N TYR A 36 0.06 14.02 7.12
CA TYR A 36 -1.13 14.24 7.93
C TYR A 36 -1.27 13.21 9.05
N THR A 37 -0.86 11.96 8.85
CA THR A 37 -0.87 10.93 9.91
C THR A 37 0.03 11.32 11.08
N VAL A 38 1.19 11.92 10.81
CA VAL A 38 2.09 12.44 11.84
C VAL A 38 1.45 13.62 12.58
N VAL A 39 0.83 14.54 11.85
CA VAL A 39 0.16 15.71 12.43
C VAL A 39 -1.04 15.30 13.29
N ASP A 40 -1.89 14.40 12.81
CA ASP A 40 -3.03 13.84 13.56
C ASP A 40 -2.56 13.19 14.88
N THR A 41 -1.55 12.33 14.80
CA THR A 41 -0.94 11.72 15.99
C THR A 41 -0.39 12.77 16.97
N ALA A 42 0.22 13.83 16.47
CA ALA A 42 0.74 14.92 17.30
C ALA A 42 -0.40 15.72 17.98
N ILE A 43 -1.48 16.02 17.25
CA ILE A 43 -2.67 16.72 17.81
C ILE A 43 -3.29 15.87 18.91
N VAL A 44 -3.50 14.57 18.68
CA VAL A 44 -4.06 13.65 19.69
C VAL A 44 -3.14 13.57 20.91
N GLY A 45 -1.83 13.41 20.72
CA GLY A 45 -0.87 13.30 21.80
C GLY A 45 -0.78 14.58 22.66
N GLN A 46 -0.79 15.75 22.03
CA GLN A 46 -0.72 17.05 22.74
C GLN A 46 -2.03 17.43 23.41
N ALA A 47 -3.15 17.19 22.76
CA ALA A 47 -4.47 17.60 23.27
C ALA A 47 -5.06 16.60 24.27
N LEU A 48 -4.84 15.30 24.11
CA LEU A 48 -5.50 14.26 24.90
C LEU A 48 -4.53 13.48 25.80
N GLY A 49 -3.24 13.69 25.63
CA GLY A 49 -2.18 13.11 26.47
C GLY A 49 -1.75 11.69 26.08
N VAL A 50 -0.86 11.13 26.89
CA VAL A 50 -0.13 9.88 26.59
C VAL A 50 -1.06 8.67 26.49
N ASN A 51 -2.11 8.58 27.31
CA ASN A 51 -3.04 7.46 27.26
C ASN A 51 -3.82 7.39 25.95
N ALA A 52 -4.22 8.54 25.39
CA ALA A 52 -4.89 8.58 24.09
C ALA A 52 -3.92 8.14 22.96
N LEU A 53 -2.66 8.61 23.02
CA LEU A 53 -1.63 8.22 22.07
C LEU A 53 -1.34 6.70 22.14
N ALA A 54 -1.28 6.14 23.36
CA ALA A 54 -1.09 4.72 23.57
C ALA A 54 -2.29 3.89 23.07
N ALA A 55 -3.51 4.42 23.21
CA ALA A 55 -4.72 3.78 22.68
C ALA A 55 -4.71 3.71 21.14
N LEU A 56 -4.27 4.77 20.46
CA LEU A 56 -4.08 4.76 19.01
C LEU A 56 -3.03 3.72 18.61
N GLY A 57 -1.88 3.70 19.28
CA GLY A 57 -0.82 2.73 19.00
C GLY A 57 -1.26 1.28 19.18
N ALA A 58 -2.08 0.98 20.20
CA ALA A 58 -2.65 -0.35 20.40
C ALA A 58 -3.64 -0.75 19.28
N ALA A 59 -4.34 0.23 18.71
CA ALA A 59 -5.30 0.03 17.63
C ALA A 59 -4.63 -0.09 16.25
N ASP A 60 -3.44 0.47 16.05
CA ASP A 60 -2.78 0.63 14.74
C ASP A 60 -2.63 -0.68 13.98
N TRP A 61 -2.19 -1.74 14.63
CA TRP A 61 -1.96 -3.03 13.96
C TRP A 61 -3.22 -3.63 13.38
N LEU A 62 -4.33 -3.59 14.15
CA LEU A 62 -5.61 -4.11 13.70
C LEU A 62 -6.19 -3.23 12.57
N ASN A 63 -6.01 -1.93 12.68
CA ASN A 63 -6.39 -0.98 11.64
C ASN A 63 -5.58 -1.23 10.35
N TRP A 64 -4.27 -1.42 10.44
CA TRP A 64 -3.39 -1.75 9.31
C TRP A 64 -3.80 -3.03 8.59
N LEU A 65 -4.16 -4.07 9.34
CA LEU A 65 -4.62 -5.35 8.80
C LEU A 65 -5.90 -5.15 7.97
N VAL A 66 -6.89 -4.45 8.52
CA VAL A 66 -8.18 -4.19 7.85
C VAL A 66 -8.01 -3.28 6.64
N LEU A 67 -7.22 -2.21 6.75
CA LEU A 67 -6.92 -1.33 5.62
C LEU A 67 -6.15 -2.04 4.51
N GLY A 68 -5.19 -2.91 4.86
CA GLY A 68 -4.45 -3.73 3.91
C GLY A 68 -5.37 -4.66 3.10
N LEU A 69 -6.37 -5.26 3.76
CA LEU A 69 -7.40 -6.06 3.09
C LEU A 69 -8.15 -5.24 2.03
N ILE A 70 -8.64 -4.05 2.41
CA ILE A 70 -9.41 -3.15 1.53
C ILE A 70 -8.57 -2.70 0.35
N GLN A 71 -7.35 -2.24 0.60
CA GLN A 71 -6.42 -1.79 -0.44
C GLN A 71 -6.07 -2.93 -1.40
N GLY A 72 -5.88 -4.14 -0.90
CA GLY A 72 -5.59 -5.31 -1.70
C GLY A 72 -6.72 -5.64 -2.68
N PHE A 73 -7.97 -5.63 -2.23
CA PHE A 73 -9.12 -5.81 -3.13
C PHE A 73 -9.20 -4.71 -4.19
N ALA A 74 -9.11 -3.44 -3.79
CA ALA A 74 -9.18 -2.31 -4.70
C ALA A 74 -8.06 -2.36 -5.76
N GLN A 75 -6.84 -2.70 -5.36
CA GLN A 75 -5.70 -2.87 -6.26
C GLN A 75 -5.88 -4.06 -7.20
N GLY A 76 -6.29 -5.22 -6.69
CA GLY A 76 -6.52 -6.42 -7.48
C GLY A 76 -7.61 -6.22 -8.54
N PHE A 77 -8.71 -5.54 -8.20
CA PHE A 77 -9.77 -5.22 -9.16
C PHE A 77 -9.30 -4.27 -10.26
N SER A 78 -8.40 -3.33 -9.94
CA SER A 78 -7.85 -2.38 -10.91
C SER A 78 -7.05 -3.05 -12.03
N ILE A 79 -6.47 -4.22 -11.79
CA ILE A 79 -5.70 -4.99 -12.79
C ILE A 79 -6.59 -5.32 -14.00
N TYR A 80 -7.77 -5.88 -13.75
CA TYR A 80 -8.70 -6.24 -14.82
C TYR A 80 -9.20 -5.02 -15.59
N MET A 81 -9.46 -3.92 -14.88
CA MET A 81 -9.88 -2.66 -15.51
C MET A 81 -8.75 -2.08 -16.38
N ALA A 82 -7.50 -2.11 -15.94
CA ALA A 82 -6.36 -1.66 -16.73
C ALA A 82 -6.19 -2.49 -18.03
N GLN A 83 -6.36 -3.81 -17.93
CA GLN A 83 -6.31 -4.71 -19.10
C GLN A 83 -7.44 -4.41 -20.09
N ARG A 84 -8.68 -4.20 -19.62
CA ARG A 84 -9.81 -3.87 -20.48
C ARG A 84 -9.66 -2.50 -21.13
N PHE A 85 -9.15 -1.53 -20.39
CA PHE A 85 -8.87 -0.20 -20.92
C PHE A 85 -7.79 -0.25 -22.00
N GLY A 86 -6.70 -1.00 -21.78
CA GLY A 86 -5.64 -1.19 -22.77
C GLY A 86 -6.11 -1.92 -24.03
N ALA A 87 -7.05 -2.84 -23.90
CA ALA A 87 -7.70 -3.55 -25.02
C ALA A 87 -8.70 -2.68 -25.79
N GLU A 88 -8.95 -1.44 -25.38
CA GLU A 88 -10.00 -0.55 -25.89
C GLU A 88 -11.41 -1.16 -25.78
N ASP A 89 -11.57 -2.18 -24.90
CA ASP A 89 -12.86 -2.82 -24.61
C ASP A 89 -13.64 -1.97 -23.58
N HIS A 90 -14.26 -0.92 -24.07
CA HIS A 90 -15.01 0.02 -23.23
C HIS A 90 -16.23 -0.61 -22.56
N GLU A 91 -16.89 -1.57 -23.22
CA GLU A 91 -18.04 -2.25 -22.64
C GLU A 91 -17.59 -3.18 -21.50
N GLY A 92 -16.57 -3.99 -21.73
CA GLY A 92 -15.96 -4.85 -20.69
C GLY A 92 -15.43 -4.04 -19.53
N LEU A 93 -14.82 -2.87 -19.78
CA LEU A 93 -14.37 -1.93 -18.75
C LEU A 93 -15.55 -1.43 -17.90
N ASN A 94 -16.63 -0.97 -18.50
CA ASN A 94 -17.80 -0.46 -17.77
C ASN A 94 -18.50 -1.55 -16.96
N ARG A 95 -18.60 -2.77 -17.50
CA ARG A 95 -19.08 -3.96 -16.76
C ARG A 95 -18.16 -4.29 -15.57
N ALA A 96 -16.83 -4.22 -15.77
CA ALA A 96 -15.87 -4.45 -14.70
C ALA A 96 -15.99 -3.40 -13.59
N ILE A 97 -16.14 -2.12 -13.93
CA ILE A 97 -16.34 -1.02 -12.97
C ILE A 97 -17.63 -1.24 -12.16
N GLY A 98 -18.76 -1.52 -12.83
CA GLY A 98 -20.03 -1.76 -12.17
C GLY A 98 -19.97 -2.96 -11.21
N ALA A 99 -19.40 -4.08 -11.65
CA ALA A 99 -19.18 -5.27 -10.81
C ALA A 99 -18.23 -4.98 -9.65
N THR A 100 -17.16 -4.20 -9.87
CA THR A 100 -16.23 -3.78 -8.81
C THR A 100 -16.94 -2.99 -7.72
N ILE A 101 -17.80 -2.02 -8.09
CA ILE A 101 -18.55 -1.22 -7.11
C ILE A 101 -19.46 -2.14 -6.28
N SER A 102 -20.20 -3.05 -6.94
CA SER A 102 -21.10 -3.96 -6.23
C SER A 102 -20.37 -4.95 -5.32
N LEU A 103 -19.28 -5.56 -5.79
CA LEU A 103 -18.44 -6.44 -4.95
C LEU A 103 -17.83 -5.69 -3.77
N SER A 104 -17.34 -4.49 -4.01
CA SER A 104 -16.73 -3.66 -2.96
C SER A 104 -17.74 -3.24 -1.89
N ALA A 105 -19.00 -3.00 -2.28
CA ALA A 105 -20.06 -2.74 -1.32
C ALA A 105 -20.33 -3.97 -0.42
N VAL A 106 -20.41 -5.17 -1.01
CA VAL A 106 -20.57 -6.42 -0.24
C VAL A 106 -19.36 -6.68 0.67
N ILE A 107 -18.14 -6.58 0.11
CA ILE A 107 -16.91 -6.80 0.88
C ILE A 107 -16.79 -5.80 2.03
N SER A 108 -17.11 -4.52 1.80
CA SER A 108 -17.06 -3.51 2.87
C SER A 108 -18.02 -3.78 3.99
N ILE A 109 -19.27 -4.19 3.69
CA ILE A 109 -20.26 -4.55 4.70
C ILE A 109 -19.80 -5.77 5.51
N LEU A 110 -19.31 -6.82 4.83
CA LEU A 110 -18.78 -8.00 5.52
C LEU A 110 -17.58 -7.64 6.39
N THR A 111 -16.67 -6.79 5.89
CA THR A 111 -15.50 -6.34 6.66
C THR A 111 -15.91 -5.52 7.87
N VAL A 112 -16.92 -4.63 7.76
CA VAL A 112 -17.48 -3.90 8.91
C VAL A 112 -17.99 -4.88 9.96
N ILE A 113 -18.84 -5.83 9.58
CA ILE A 113 -19.43 -6.78 10.54
C ILE A 113 -18.32 -7.60 11.21
N LEU A 114 -17.42 -8.19 10.44
CA LEU A 114 -16.33 -9.02 10.96
C LEU A 114 -15.39 -8.23 11.87
N SER A 115 -14.99 -7.03 11.48
CA SER A 115 -14.07 -6.20 12.27
C SER A 115 -14.72 -5.68 13.55
N GLN A 116 -15.99 -5.28 13.52
CA GLN A 116 -16.73 -4.86 14.71
C GLN A 116 -16.88 -5.99 15.75
N VAL A 117 -17.08 -7.23 15.29
CA VAL A 117 -17.14 -8.40 16.17
C VAL A 117 -15.76 -8.81 16.67
N ALA A 118 -14.72 -8.77 15.79
CA ALA A 118 -13.38 -9.24 16.10
C ALA A 118 -12.57 -8.28 16.99
N MET A 119 -12.84 -6.96 16.96
CA MET A 119 -11.98 -5.98 17.65
C MET A 119 -11.87 -6.23 19.16
N ALA A 120 -12.97 -6.61 19.83
CA ALA A 120 -12.98 -6.86 21.27
C ALA A 120 -12.10 -8.06 21.68
N PRO A 121 -12.32 -9.27 21.13
CA PRO A 121 -11.48 -10.41 21.46
C PRO A 121 -10.02 -10.22 21.05
N VAL A 122 -9.75 -9.53 19.92
CA VAL A 122 -8.38 -9.28 19.46
C VAL A 122 -7.65 -8.34 20.41
N LEU A 123 -8.21 -7.19 20.77
CA LEU A 123 -7.56 -6.26 21.72
C LEU A 123 -7.28 -6.91 23.07
N ARG A 124 -8.18 -7.76 23.57
CA ARG A 124 -7.97 -8.53 24.80
C ARG A 124 -6.88 -9.58 24.63
N ALA A 125 -6.85 -10.31 23.51
CA ALA A 125 -5.83 -11.29 23.21
C ALA A 125 -4.42 -10.66 23.06
N MET A 126 -4.38 -9.39 22.64
CA MET A 126 -3.13 -8.59 22.61
C MET A 126 -2.70 -8.07 23.99
N ASN A 127 -3.42 -8.40 25.06
CA ASN A 127 -3.17 -7.90 26.43
C ASN A 127 -3.13 -6.37 26.48
N THR A 128 -4.03 -5.70 25.76
CA THR A 128 -4.14 -4.23 25.80
C THR A 128 -4.52 -3.79 27.21
N PRO A 129 -3.76 -2.86 27.85
CA PRO A 129 -4.04 -2.41 29.20
C PRO A 129 -5.45 -1.82 29.36
N GLU A 130 -6.10 -2.08 30.50
CA GLU A 130 -7.47 -1.60 30.79
C GLU A 130 -7.62 -0.09 30.70
N GLU A 131 -6.55 0.66 31.01
CA GLU A 131 -6.51 2.13 30.99
C GLU A 131 -6.68 2.72 29.60
N ILE A 132 -6.23 2.01 28.56
CA ILE A 132 -6.23 2.48 27.16
C ILE A 132 -7.20 1.72 26.25
N ILE A 133 -7.71 0.56 26.69
CA ILE A 133 -8.57 -0.29 25.85
C ILE A 133 -9.85 0.44 25.42
N GLY A 134 -10.44 1.27 26.30
CA GLY A 134 -11.63 2.08 25.97
C GLY A 134 -11.38 3.07 24.84
N GLY A 135 -10.20 3.72 24.83
CA GLY A 135 -9.77 4.62 23.74
C GLY A 135 -9.54 3.87 22.45
N ALA A 136 -8.86 2.72 22.49
CA ALA A 136 -8.64 1.86 21.35
C ALA A 136 -9.94 1.34 20.74
N PHE A 137 -10.91 0.96 21.58
CA PHE A 137 -12.26 0.60 21.14
C PHE A 137 -12.96 1.74 20.42
N THR A 138 -12.94 2.93 21.00
CA THR A 138 -13.58 4.11 20.40
C THR A 138 -12.99 4.40 19.04
N TYR A 139 -11.66 4.38 18.93
CA TYR A 139 -10.94 4.56 17.69
C TYR A 139 -11.37 3.55 16.63
N LEU A 140 -11.21 2.25 16.93
CA LEU A 140 -11.49 1.18 15.97
C LEU A 140 -12.97 1.10 15.58
N ARG A 141 -13.88 1.33 16.53
CA ARG A 141 -15.31 1.28 16.27
C ARG A 141 -15.75 2.30 15.22
N ILE A 142 -15.29 3.53 15.33
CA ILE A 142 -15.60 4.60 14.38
C ILE A 142 -14.87 4.35 13.05
N MET A 143 -13.59 4.00 13.09
CA MET A 143 -12.79 3.72 11.90
C MET A 143 -13.41 2.58 11.08
N PHE A 144 -13.80 1.49 11.73
CA PHE A 144 -14.41 0.33 11.06
C PHE A 144 -15.83 0.61 10.57
N ALA A 145 -16.60 1.46 11.24
CA ALA A 145 -17.86 1.97 10.71
C ALA A 145 -17.64 2.81 9.42
N GLY A 146 -16.50 3.49 9.30
CA GLY A 146 -16.09 4.24 8.12
C GLY A 146 -15.55 3.40 6.94
N ILE A 147 -15.39 2.08 7.10
CA ILE A 147 -14.85 1.19 6.05
C ILE A 147 -15.55 1.37 4.68
N PRO A 148 -16.88 1.49 4.57
CA PRO A 148 -17.50 1.70 3.25
C PRO A 148 -17.02 2.96 2.55
N ILE A 149 -16.74 4.02 3.28
CA ILE A 149 -16.21 5.29 2.76
C ILE A 149 -14.77 5.10 2.30
N ILE A 150 -13.94 4.45 3.14
CA ILE A 150 -12.53 4.15 2.83
C ILE A 150 -12.43 3.23 1.62
N MET A 151 -13.29 2.21 1.52
CA MET A 151 -13.38 1.32 0.37
C MET A 151 -13.77 2.08 -0.90
N ALA A 152 -14.76 2.97 -0.80
CA ALA A 152 -15.19 3.79 -1.93
C ALA A 152 -14.04 4.66 -2.46
N TYR A 153 -13.29 5.34 -1.58
CA TYR A 153 -12.12 6.10 -1.99
C TYR A 153 -11.08 5.23 -2.70
N ASN A 154 -10.70 4.09 -2.09
CA ASN A 154 -9.68 3.21 -2.64
C ASN A 154 -10.07 2.65 -4.01
N VAL A 155 -11.32 2.25 -4.18
CA VAL A 155 -11.85 1.74 -5.46
C VAL A 155 -11.88 2.84 -6.52
N LEU A 156 -12.40 4.02 -6.21
CA LEU A 156 -12.48 5.14 -7.16
C LEU A 156 -11.07 5.63 -7.57
N ALA A 157 -10.15 5.72 -6.62
CA ALA A 157 -8.75 6.01 -6.90
C ALA A 157 -8.09 4.92 -7.76
N SER A 158 -8.44 3.64 -7.53
CA SER A 158 -7.93 2.51 -8.32
C SER A 158 -8.50 2.48 -9.74
N ILE A 159 -9.77 2.85 -9.94
CA ILE A 159 -10.37 3.05 -11.27
C ILE A 159 -9.58 4.13 -12.04
N LEU A 160 -9.37 5.30 -11.43
CA LEU A 160 -8.63 6.40 -12.05
C LEU A 160 -7.20 5.98 -12.42
N ARG A 161 -6.49 5.29 -11.50
CA ARG A 161 -5.15 4.76 -11.76
C ARG A 161 -5.15 3.75 -12.91
N ALA A 162 -6.10 2.83 -12.95
CA ALA A 162 -6.22 1.85 -14.04
C ALA A 162 -6.37 2.50 -15.42
N LEU A 163 -7.03 3.66 -15.47
CA LEU A 163 -7.19 4.47 -16.67
C LEU A 163 -6.01 5.42 -16.95
N GLY A 164 -4.98 5.43 -16.09
CA GLY A 164 -3.80 6.28 -16.27
C GLY A 164 -3.88 7.67 -15.63
N ASP A 165 -4.88 7.95 -14.78
CA ASP A 165 -4.95 9.20 -14.00
C ASP A 165 -4.40 9.01 -12.59
N SER A 166 -3.15 9.43 -12.37
CA SER A 166 -2.52 9.49 -11.04
C SER A 166 -2.66 10.85 -10.36
N LYS A 167 -3.05 11.90 -11.10
CA LYS A 167 -3.11 13.27 -10.58
C LYS A 167 -4.39 13.51 -9.78
N THR A 168 -5.51 12.97 -10.22
CA THR A 168 -6.78 13.17 -9.50
C THR A 168 -6.76 12.56 -8.10
N PRO A 169 -6.28 11.32 -7.87
CA PRO A 169 -6.08 10.79 -6.51
C PRO A 169 -5.12 11.64 -5.67
N LEU A 170 -4.05 12.19 -6.26
CA LEU A 170 -3.15 13.13 -5.57
C LEU A 170 -3.93 14.35 -5.05
N TYR A 171 -4.66 15.05 -5.94
CA TYR A 171 -5.40 16.25 -5.51
C TYR A 171 -6.46 15.93 -4.45
N ALA A 172 -7.16 14.79 -4.61
CA ALA A 172 -8.11 14.33 -3.61
C ALA A 172 -7.43 14.14 -2.23
N MET A 173 -6.26 13.51 -2.20
CA MET A 173 -5.52 13.22 -0.97
C MET A 173 -4.96 14.50 -0.34
N VAL A 174 -4.37 15.40 -1.12
CA VAL A 174 -3.82 16.67 -0.61
C VAL A 174 -4.92 17.51 0.04
N ILE A 175 -6.07 17.66 -0.62
CA ILE A 175 -7.19 18.44 -0.09
C ILE A 175 -7.77 17.74 1.15
N ALA A 176 -7.93 16.41 1.11
CA ALA A 176 -8.40 15.65 2.26
C ALA A 176 -7.46 15.76 3.46
N SER A 177 -6.14 15.76 3.24
CA SER A 177 -5.14 15.94 4.30
C SER A 177 -5.26 17.29 4.99
N ILE A 178 -5.42 18.36 4.21
CA ILE A 178 -5.62 19.72 4.76
C ILE A 178 -6.94 19.80 5.53
N LEU A 179 -8.01 19.21 4.96
CA LEU A 179 -9.31 19.16 5.61
C LEU A 179 -9.26 18.36 6.92
N ASN A 180 -8.58 17.21 6.91
CA ASN A 180 -8.42 16.39 8.11
C ASN A 180 -7.75 17.16 9.24
N ILE A 181 -6.60 17.82 8.99
CA ILE A 181 -5.90 18.64 10.00
C ILE A 181 -6.83 19.75 10.55
N GLY A 182 -7.57 20.42 9.68
CA GLY A 182 -8.53 21.46 10.12
C GLY A 182 -9.66 20.91 10.99
N LEU A 183 -10.19 19.73 10.62
CA LEU A 183 -11.24 19.06 11.38
C LEU A 183 -10.72 18.46 12.70
N ASP A 184 -9.48 17.96 12.74
CA ASP A 184 -8.85 17.48 13.98
C ASP A 184 -8.72 18.61 14.99
N LEU A 185 -8.22 19.77 14.57
CA LEU A 185 -8.15 20.95 15.43
C LEU A 185 -9.54 21.37 15.92
N LEU A 186 -10.55 21.36 15.07
CA LEU A 186 -11.91 21.70 15.42
C LEU A 186 -12.55 20.70 16.38
N PHE A 187 -12.50 19.41 16.08
CA PHE A 187 -13.21 18.38 16.85
C PHE A 187 -12.48 18.01 18.14
N VAL A 188 -11.16 17.98 18.13
CA VAL A 188 -10.36 17.61 19.30
C VAL A 188 -10.13 18.81 20.22
N MET A 189 -9.72 19.98 19.68
CA MET A 189 -9.32 21.13 20.51
C MET A 189 -10.47 22.09 20.81
N VAL A 190 -11.43 22.27 19.90
CA VAL A 190 -12.56 23.21 20.11
C VAL A 190 -13.77 22.49 20.67
N PHE A 191 -14.18 21.37 20.06
CA PHE A 191 -15.37 20.62 20.51
C PHE A 191 -15.08 19.62 21.62
N HIS A 192 -13.80 19.32 21.90
CA HIS A 192 -13.35 18.39 22.92
C HIS A 192 -13.96 16.96 22.78
N TRP A 193 -14.13 16.49 21.53
CA TRP A 193 -14.67 15.16 21.26
C TRP A 193 -13.66 14.02 21.53
N GLY A 194 -12.43 14.35 21.95
CA GLY A 194 -11.39 13.39 22.25
C GLY A 194 -10.97 12.55 21.05
N ILE A 195 -10.64 11.27 21.29
CA ILE A 195 -10.23 10.31 20.24
C ILE A 195 -11.31 10.17 19.17
N ALA A 196 -12.61 10.18 19.56
CA ALA A 196 -13.70 10.10 18.59
C ALA A 196 -13.67 11.25 17.58
N GLY A 197 -13.28 12.45 18.01
CA GLY A 197 -13.15 13.64 17.14
C GLY A 197 -12.11 13.42 16.03
N ALA A 198 -10.93 12.94 16.38
CA ALA A 198 -9.86 12.66 15.43
C ALA A 198 -10.28 11.60 14.38
N VAL A 199 -10.88 10.52 14.81
CA VAL A 199 -11.32 9.46 13.89
C VAL A 199 -12.45 9.93 12.97
N VAL A 200 -13.43 10.69 13.51
CA VAL A 200 -14.50 11.27 12.69
C VAL A 200 -13.94 12.23 11.66
N ALA A 201 -12.95 13.07 12.02
CA ALA A 201 -12.27 13.95 11.10
C ALA A 201 -11.60 13.16 9.95
N THR A 202 -10.92 12.06 10.26
CA THR A 202 -10.31 11.17 9.27
C THR A 202 -11.37 10.57 8.33
N VAL A 203 -12.48 10.06 8.85
CA VAL A 203 -13.56 9.49 8.02
C VAL A 203 -14.22 10.54 7.12
N ILE A 204 -14.43 11.77 7.62
CA ILE A 204 -14.95 12.89 6.81
C ILE A 204 -13.97 13.28 5.70
N ALA A 205 -12.68 13.36 6.00
CA ALA A 205 -11.65 13.64 5.01
C ALA A 205 -11.61 12.58 3.91
N GLN A 206 -11.72 11.30 4.27
CA GLN A 206 -11.81 10.18 3.32
C GLN A 206 -13.10 10.24 2.48
N LEU A 207 -14.23 10.65 3.07
CA LEU A 207 -15.48 10.87 2.33
C LEU A 207 -15.29 11.97 1.27
N PHE A 208 -14.66 13.07 1.64
CA PHE A 208 -14.36 14.14 0.70
C PHE A 208 -13.48 13.64 -0.45
N ALA A 209 -12.41 12.87 -0.15
CA ALA A 209 -11.55 12.29 -1.17
C ALA A 209 -12.32 11.34 -2.10
N ALA A 210 -13.21 10.51 -1.54
CA ALA A 210 -14.08 9.62 -2.31
C ALA A 210 -15.01 10.40 -3.24
N LEU A 211 -15.67 11.45 -2.75
CA LEU A 211 -16.57 12.29 -3.56
C LEU A 211 -15.82 13.04 -4.66
N TYR A 212 -14.59 13.52 -4.37
CA TYR A 212 -13.75 14.17 -5.38
C TYR A 212 -13.36 13.19 -6.49
N CYS A 213 -12.93 11.97 -6.14
CA CYS A 213 -12.62 10.92 -7.11
C CYS A 213 -13.88 10.46 -7.85
N LEU A 214 -15.03 10.32 -7.19
CA LEU A 214 -16.31 9.97 -7.82
C LEU A 214 -16.70 10.99 -8.89
N ARG A 215 -16.63 12.28 -8.58
CA ARG A 215 -16.87 13.35 -9.55
C ARG A 215 -15.96 13.21 -10.76
N ALA A 216 -14.67 12.89 -10.55
CA ALA A 216 -13.75 12.71 -11.66
C ALA A 216 -14.10 11.50 -12.50
N VAL A 217 -14.40 10.34 -11.90
CA VAL A 217 -14.82 9.11 -12.60
C VAL A 217 -16.05 9.36 -13.46
N LEU A 218 -17.07 10.04 -12.93
CA LEU A 218 -18.31 10.36 -13.67
C LEU A 218 -18.10 11.31 -14.86
N HIS A 219 -16.97 12.03 -14.93
CA HIS A 219 -16.63 12.92 -16.05
C HIS A 219 -15.68 12.29 -17.05
N VAL A 220 -15.28 11.03 -16.85
CA VAL A 220 -14.45 10.29 -17.79
C VAL A 220 -15.29 9.85 -19.01
N LYS A 221 -14.89 10.27 -20.20
CA LYS A 221 -15.67 10.03 -21.43
C LYS A 221 -15.93 8.56 -21.77
N VAL A 222 -15.03 7.65 -21.37
CA VAL A 222 -15.18 6.22 -21.67
C VAL A 222 -16.01 5.48 -20.61
N ILE A 223 -16.37 6.15 -19.52
CA ILE A 223 -17.18 5.56 -18.45
C ILE A 223 -18.65 5.90 -18.65
N HIS A 224 -19.46 4.90 -18.96
CA HIS A 224 -20.89 5.01 -19.12
C HIS A 224 -21.57 3.91 -18.32
N LEU A 225 -21.84 4.17 -17.05
CA LEU A 225 -22.39 3.18 -16.13
C LEU A 225 -23.91 3.03 -16.35
N LYS A 226 -24.33 1.85 -16.81
CA LYS A 226 -25.72 1.43 -16.91
C LYS A 226 -26.13 0.64 -15.68
N LYS A 227 -27.40 0.68 -15.30
CA LYS A 227 -27.92 -0.08 -14.13
C LYS A 227 -27.65 -1.58 -14.21
N GLU A 228 -27.62 -2.15 -15.41
CA GLU A 228 -27.34 -3.57 -15.66
C GLU A 228 -25.91 -3.98 -15.26
N TYR A 229 -24.94 -3.06 -15.31
CA TYR A 229 -23.55 -3.34 -14.97
C TYR A 229 -23.29 -3.52 -13.45
N PHE A 230 -24.22 -3.05 -12.62
CA PHE A 230 -24.18 -3.28 -11.17
C PHE A 230 -24.72 -4.67 -10.79
N ARG A 231 -25.36 -5.39 -11.70
CA ARG A 231 -25.71 -6.78 -11.46
C ARG A 231 -24.45 -7.62 -11.53
N LEU A 232 -24.23 -8.43 -10.49
CA LEU A 232 -23.06 -9.29 -10.42
C LEU A 232 -23.16 -10.39 -11.49
N ASN A 233 -22.38 -10.23 -12.56
CA ASN A 233 -22.15 -11.30 -13.51
C ASN A 233 -21.15 -12.28 -12.87
N PRO A 234 -21.48 -13.58 -12.74
CA PRO A 234 -20.63 -14.57 -12.07
C PRO A 234 -19.22 -14.69 -12.68
N GLU A 235 -19.08 -14.57 -13.98
CA GLU A 235 -17.78 -14.67 -14.66
C GLU A 235 -16.88 -13.47 -14.32
N ILE A 236 -17.42 -12.25 -14.39
CA ILE A 236 -16.68 -11.03 -14.04
C ILE A 236 -16.37 -11.03 -12.54
N ALA A 237 -17.34 -11.40 -11.70
CA ALA A 237 -17.14 -11.49 -10.26
C ALA A 237 -16.05 -12.49 -9.90
N LYS A 238 -16.06 -13.71 -10.51
CA LYS A 238 -15.03 -14.72 -10.34
C LYS A 238 -13.65 -14.20 -10.77
N ARG A 239 -13.58 -13.47 -11.88
CA ARG A 239 -12.31 -12.90 -12.38
C ARG A 239 -11.78 -11.82 -11.43
N LEU A 240 -12.64 -10.90 -10.99
CA LEU A 240 -12.27 -9.84 -10.04
C LEU A 240 -11.83 -10.42 -8.68
N LEU A 241 -12.60 -11.34 -8.12
CA LEU A 241 -12.24 -12.02 -6.87
C LEU A 241 -10.96 -12.85 -7.01
N GLY A 242 -10.77 -13.52 -8.15
CA GLY A 242 -9.55 -14.27 -8.44
C GLY A 242 -8.29 -13.40 -8.50
N LEU A 243 -8.43 -12.12 -8.85
CA LEU A 243 -7.35 -11.15 -8.82
C LEU A 243 -7.24 -10.45 -7.46
N GLY A 244 -8.36 -10.05 -6.87
CA GLY A 244 -8.38 -9.25 -5.64
C GLY A 244 -8.07 -10.05 -4.38
N THR A 245 -8.61 -11.27 -4.25
CA THR A 245 -8.41 -12.07 -3.02
C THR A 245 -6.95 -12.41 -2.75
N PRO A 246 -6.13 -12.84 -3.73
CA PRO A 246 -4.72 -13.10 -3.47
C PRO A 246 -3.95 -11.83 -3.06
N VAL A 247 -4.25 -10.67 -3.66
CA VAL A 247 -3.59 -9.40 -3.29
C VAL A 247 -3.99 -8.96 -1.88
N ALA A 248 -5.27 -9.10 -1.53
CA ALA A 248 -5.76 -8.81 -0.19
C ALA A 248 -5.13 -9.76 0.85
N ALA A 249 -5.07 -11.06 0.55
CA ALA A 249 -4.42 -12.05 1.40
C ALA A 249 -2.93 -11.76 1.59
N GLN A 250 -2.22 -11.37 0.54
CA GLN A 250 -0.82 -10.96 0.61
C GLN A 250 -0.62 -9.81 1.61
N ASN A 251 -1.42 -8.75 1.53
CA ASN A 251 -1.32 -7.61 2.45
C ASN A 251 -1.56 -8.02 3.90
N VAL A 252 -2.55 -8.88 4.14
CA VAL A 252 -2.84 -9.43 5.48
C VAL A 252 -1.65 -10.25 6.00
N ILE A 253 -1.08 -11.14 5.17
CA ILE A 253 0.06 -11.98 5.53
C ILE A 253 1.28 -11.12 5.90
N ILE A 254 1.57 -10.08 5.12
CA ILE A 254 2.67 -9.15 5.40
C ILE A 254 2.43 -8.41 6.72
N ALA A 255 1.21 -7.93 6.97
CA ALA A 255 0.86 -7.25 8.23
C ALA A 255 1.05 -8.17 9.44
N VAL A 256 0.55 -9.42 9.36
CA VAL A 256 0.74 -10.41 10.45
C VAL A 256 2.23 -10.72 10.66
N GLY A 257 3.02 -10.81 9.58
CA GLY A 257 4.47 -11.00 9.69
C GLY A 257 5.16 -9.87 10.46
N GLY A 258 4.77 -8.61 10.20
CA GLY A 258 5.27 -7.44 10.95
C GLY A 258 4.91 -7.50 12.43
N MET A 259 3.68 -7.91 12.78
CA MET A 259 3.24 -8.08 14.18
C MET A 259 4.07 -9.12 14.91
N VAL A 260 4.38 -10.26 14.28
CA VAL A 260 5.22 -11.32 14.89
C VAL A 260 6.64 -10.81 15.13
N VAL A 261 7.25 -10.14 14.16
CA VAL A 261 8.60 -9.55 14.35
C VAL A 261 8.59 -8.53 15.48
N GLN A 262 7.59 -7.65 15.54
CA GLN A 262 7.46 -6.68 16.63
C GLN A 262 7.38 -7.37 18.00
N SER A 263 6.66 -8.49 18.10
CA SER A 263 6.58 -9.29 19.32
C SER A 263 7.94 -9.86 19.74
N VAL A 264 8.79 -10.25 18.79
CA VAL A 264 10.16 -10.69 19.07
C VAL A 264 11.03 -9.53 19.52
N VAL A 265 10.97 -8.39 18.80
CA VAL A 265 11.72 -7.16 19.11
C VAL A 265 11.42 -6.66 20.53
N ASN A 266 10.19 -6.76 21.00
CA ASN A 266 9.77 -6.32 22.32
C ASN A 266 10.48 -7.07 23.47
N ARG A 267 11.11 -8.22 23.20
CA ARG A 267 11.87 -8.99 24.20
C ARG A 267 13.27 -8.41 24.50
N TYR A 268 13.78 -7.50 23.65
CA TYR A 268 15.14 -6.96 23.77
C TYR A 268 15.24 -5.66 24.57
N GLY A 269 14.14 -5.27 25.23
CA GLY A 269 14.11 -4.11 26.11
C GLY A 269 13.76 -2.79 25.39
N THR A 270 13.41 -1.80 26.19
CA THR A 270 12.80 -0.55 25.73
C THR A 270 13.70 0.28 24.81
N LEU A 271 15.00 0.34 25.07
CA LEU A 271 15.95 1.11 24.26
C LEU A 271 16.17 0.50 22.88
N PHE A 272 16.21 -0.84 22.80
CA PHE A 272 16.27 -1.55 21.52
C PHE A 272 14.98 -1.33 20.71
N VAL A 273 13.82 -1.47 21.35
CA VAL A 273 12.50 -1.22 20.72
C VAL A 273 12.40 0.20 20.21
N ALA A 274 12.87 1.19 20.98
CA ALA A 274 12.86 2.60 20.56
C ALA A 274 13.68 2.83 19.29
N GLY A 275 14.91 2.29 19.23
CA GLY A 275 15.76 2.37 18.04
C GLY A 275 15.17 1.66 16.83
N PHE A 276 14.66 0.44 17.01
CA PHE A 276 14.00 -0.33 15.96
C PHE A 276 12.76 0.39 15.40
N THR A 277 11.93 0.96 16.28
CA THR A 277 10.72 1.70 15.90
C THR A 277 11.06 2.99 15.15
N ALA A 278 12.08 3.74 15.60
CA ALA A 278 12.54 4.94 14.90
C ALA A 278 12.97 4.64 13.47
N THR A 279 13.70 3.53 13.27
CA THR A 279 14.08 3.07 11.92
C THR A 279 12.87 2.71 11.08
N ASN A 280 11.89 1.99 11.62
CA ASN A 280 10.67 1.61 10.89
C ASN A 280 9.84 2.82 10.46
N LYS A 281 9.79 3.89 11.27
CA LYS A 281 9.13 5.15 10.88
C LYS A 281 9.83 5.80 9.68
N LEU A 282 11.15 5.82 9.68
CA LEU A 282 11.93 6.36 8.57
C LEU A 282 11.84 5.47 7.33
N TYR A 283 11.89 4.14 7.51
CA TYR A 283 11.72 3.15 6.45
C TYR A 283 10.41 3.35 5.68
N GLY A 284 9.29 3.58 6.37
CA GLY A 284 8.00 3.84 5.72
C GLY A 284 8.05 4.99 4.71
N ILE A 285 8.91 6.00 4.92
CA ILE A 285 9.13 7.09 3.96
C ILE A 285 9.96 6.59 2.76
N LEU A 286 10.98 5.76 3.01
CA LEU A 286 11.85 5.24 1.95
C LEU A 286 11.12 4.28 1.00
N GLU A 287 10.11 3.59 1.50
CA GLU A 287 9.28 2.65 0.73
C GLU A 287 8.29 3.35 -0.21
N ILE A 288 7.90 4.60 0.06
CA ILE A 288 6.89 5.36 -0.72
C ILE A 288 7.19 5.33 -2.22
N ALA A 289 8.44 5.53 -2.60
CA ALA A 289 8.81 5.55 -4.02
C ALA A 289 8.68 4.16 -4.66
N ALA A 290 9.09 3.09 -3.97
CA ALA A 290 8.98 1.71 -4.44
C ALA A 290 7.51 1.32 -4.70
N VAL A 291 6.62 1.61 -3.74
CA VAL A 291 5.18 1.37 -3.86
C VAL A 291 4.57 2.17 -5.01
N SER A 292 4.96 3.43 -5.16
CA SER A 292 4.43 4.32 -6.21
C SER A 292 4.86 3.86 -7.61
N PHE A 293 6.11 3.45 -7.79
CA PHE A 293 6.58 2.80 -9.01
C PHE A 293 5.84 1.49 -9.25
N GLY A 294 5.54 0.72 -8.20
CA GLY A 294 4.72 -0.49 -8.28
C GLY A 294 3.36 -0.23 -8.90
N TYR A 295 2.62 0.76 -8.44
CA TYR A 295 1.33 1.14 -9.04
C TYR A 295 1.47 1.55 -10.51
N ALA A 296 2.52 2.31 -10.84
CA ALA A 296 2.79 2.72 -12.21
C ALA A 296 3.07 1.51 -13.13
N VAL A 297 3.85 0.55 -12.65
CA VAL A 297 4.16 -0.70 -13.37
C VAL A 297 2.92 -1.56 -13.55
N THR A 298 2.11 -1.75 -12.51
CA THR A 298 0.85 -2.53 -12.62
C THR A 298 -0.06 -1.94 -13.68
N THR A 299 -0.24 -0.63 -13.70
CA THR A 299 -1.08 0.05 -14.71
C THR A 299 -0.46 -0.05 -16.09
N TYR A 300 0.84 0.22 -16.23
CA TYR A 300 1.56 0.15 -17.51
C TYR A 300 1.51 -1.25 -18.11
N VAL A 301 1.84 -2.26 -17.33
CA VAL A 301 1.85 -3.68 -17.78
C VAL A 301 0.44 -4.13 -18.11
N GLY A 302 -0.55 -3.82 -17.26
CA GLY A 302 -1.95 -4.19 -17.47
C GLY A 302 -2.50 -3.61 -18.77
N GLN A 303 -2.30 -2.32 -19.03
CA GLN A 303 -2.77 -1.68 -20.28
C GLN A 303 -2.05 -2.23 -21.52
N ASN A 304 -0.73 -2.41 -21.47
CA ASN A 304 0.02 -2.92 -22.62
C ASN A 304 -0.27 -4.40 -22.88
N LEU A 305 -0.50 -5.21 -21.84
CA LEU A 305 -0.96 -6.60 -22.01
C LEU A 305 -2.35 -6.66 -22.63
N GLY A 306 -3.30 -5.82 -22.16
CA GLY A 306 -4.64 -5.72 -22.73
C GLY A 306 -4.62 -5.33 -24.22
N ALA A 307 -3.70 -4.47 -24.61
CA ALA A 307 -3.49 -4.06 -26.00
C ALA A 307 -2.70 -5.10 -26.83
N GLY A 308 -2.28 -6.24 -26.27
CA GLY A 308 -1.47 -7.25 -26.97
C GLY A 308 -0.01 -6.82 -27.23
N LEU A 309 0.47 -5.77 -26.59
CA LEU A 309 1.78 -5.14 -26.83
C LEU A 309 2.89 -5.71 -25.92
N LEU A 310 3.17 -7.02 -26.01
CA LEU A 310 4.15 -7.69 -25.14
C LEU A 310 5.57 -7.10 -25.24
N ASP A 311 6.01 -6.65 -26.40
CA ASP A 311 7.32 -6.02 -26.54
C ASP A 311 7.40 -4.70 -25.78
N ARG A 312 6.29 -3.97 -25.68
CA ARG A 312 6.21 -2.78 -24.85
C ARG A 312 6.26 -3.13 -23.36
N VAL A 313 5.64 -4.24 -22.94
CA VAL A 313 5.78 -4.75 -21.58
C VAL A 313 7.23 -5.00 -21.24
N LYS A 314 8.00 -5.71 -22.11
CA LYS A 314 9.44 -5.96 -21.93
C LYS A 314 10.25 -4.67 -21.82
N LYS A 315 10.03 -3.72 -22.74
CA LYS A 315 10.71 -2.40 -22.73
C LYS A 315 10.36 -1.58 -21.50
N GLY A 316 9.10 -1.59 -21.09
CA GLY A 316 8.64 -0.91 -19.89
C GLY A 316 9.23 -1.47 -18.62
N MET A 317 9.32 -2.79 -18.51
CA MET A 317 9.96 -3.44 -17.37
C MET A 317 11.46 -3.15 -17.29
N HIS A 318 12.16 -3.16 -18.42
CA HIS A 318 13.55 -2.73 -18.45
C HIS A 318 13.71 -1.28 -17.95
N SER A 319 12.89 -0.37 -18.43
CA SER A 319 12.90 1.03 -17.98
C SER A 319 12.55 1.16 -16.49
N ALA A 320 11.49 0.46 -16.02
CA ALA A 320 11.08 0.48 -14.62
C ALA A 320 12.17 -0.03 -13.68
N THR A 321 12.84 -1.10 -14.06
CA THR A 321 13.96 -1.69 -13.32
C THR A 321 15.10 -0.68 -13.14
N TRP A 322 15.54 -0.01 -14.22
CA TRP A 322 16.60 0.99 -14.14
C TRP A 322 16.19 2.23 -13.33
N ILE A 323 14.94 2.72 -13.50
CA ILE A 323 14.44 3.86 -12.71
C ILE A 323 14.42 3.48 -11.23
N ALA A 324 13.93 2.30 -10.90
CA ALA A 324 13.86 1.81 -9.52
C ALA A 324 15.26 1.66 -8.90
N LEU A 325 16.21 1.05 -9.61
CA LEU A 325 17.58 0.89 -9.13
C LEU A 325 18.28 2.24 -8.93
N LEU A 326 18.18 3.15 -9.89
CA LEU A 326 18.78 4.48 -9.76
C LEU A 326 18.16 5.24 -8.58
N THR A 327 16.83 5.20 -8.43
CA THR A 327 16.13 5.85 -7.31
C THR A 327 16.57 5.25 -5.98
N SER A 328 16.64 3.92 -5.88
CA SER A 328 17.07 3.25 -4.65
C SER A 328 18.51 3.61 -4.27
N VAL A 329 19.42 3.68 -5.23
CA VAL A 329 20.83 4.09 -4.99
C VAL A 329 20.90 5.54 -4.50
N VAL A 330 20.17 6.46 -5.14
CA VAL A 330 20.13 7.87 -4.72
C VAL A 330 19.60 8.00 -3.29
N ILE A 331 18.51 7.29 -2.97
CA ILE A 331 17.94 7.28 -1.62
C ILE A 331 18.92 6.64 -0.62
N THR A 332 19.56 5.53 -0.98
CA THR A 332 20.57 4.88 -0.13
C THR A 332 21.70 5.84 0.23
N VAL A 333 22.27 6.52 -0.77
CA VAL A 333 23.36 7.50 -0.54
C VAL A 333 22.86 8.63 0.35
N PHE A 334 21.67 9.16 0.09
CA PHE A 334 21.06 10.21 0.92
C PHE A 334 20.88 9.76 2.37
N VAL A 335 20.37 8.54 2.59
CA VAL A 335 20.13 8.02 3.95
C VAL A 335 21.43 7.72 4.68
N LEU A 336 22.45 7.17 4.01
CA LEU A 336 23.74 6.92 4.64
C LEU A 336 24.43 8.22 5.12
N ILE A 337 24.20 9.35 4.41
CA ILE A 337 24.75 10.66 4.77
C ILE A 337 23.89 11.34 5.84
N PHE A 338 22.59 11.39 5.64
CA PHE A 338 21.65 12.21 6.41
C PHE A 338 20.75 11.43 7.37
N GLY A 339 20.70 10.09 7.31
CA GLY A 339 19.77 9.26 8.07
C GLY A 339 19.90 9.44 9.60
N LYS A 340 21.12 9.71 10.11
CA LYS A 340 21.33 10.01 11.53
C LYS A 340 20.54 11.24 12.01
N TYR A 341 20.36 12.25 11.16
CA TYR A 341 19.57 13.44 11.51
C TYR A 341 18.07 13.11 11.49
N GLY A 342 17.64 12.23 10.57
CA GLY A 342 16.26 11.73 10.55
C GLY A 342 15.94 10.92 11.81
N ILE A 343 16.82 10.01 12.23
CA ILE A 343 16.65 9.23 13.46
C ILE A 343 16.59 10.13 14.69
N ALA A 344 17.40 11.18 14.77
CA ALA A 344 17.41 12.13 15.88
C ALA A 344 16.07 12.87 16.10
N LEU A 345 15.19 12.92 15.09
CA LEU A 345 13.84 13.50 15.23
C LEU A 345 12.88 12.59 16.01
N PHE A 346 13.18 11.28 16.10
CA PHE A 346 12.29 10.29 16.70
C PHE A 346 12.75 9.80 18.07
N ILE A 347 14.01 10.06 18.45
CA ILE A 347 14.60 9.57 19.70
C ILE A 347 14.84 10.75 20.64
N SER A 348 14.24 10.68 21.83
CA SER A 348 14.42 11.66 22.92
C SER A 348 14.56 10.92 24.25
N GLY A 349 15.30 11.52 25.20
CA GLY A 349 15.55 10.94 26.53
C GLY A 349 16.82 11.49 27.14
N THR A 350 17.40 10.77 28.11
CA THR A 350 18.71 11.07 28.65
C THR A 350 19.81 10.84 27.61
N ALA A 351 20.98 11.43 27.80
CA ALA A 351 22.09 11.31 26.85
C ALA A 351 22.48 9.85 26.59
N GLU A 352 22.42 9.01 27.63
CA GLU A 352 22.74 7.57 27.54
C GLU A 352 21.64 6.82 26.73
N GLU A 353 20.36 7.02 27.05
CA GLU A 353 19.24 6.41 26.33
C GLU A 353 19.23 6.78 24.85
N VAL A 354 19.45 8.06 24.54
CA VAL A 354 19.57 8.57 23.17
C VAL A 354 20.75 7.92 22.44
N SER A 355 21.91 7.78 23.11
CA SER A 355 23.09 7.16 22.52
C SER A 355 22.83 5.69 22.14
N ILE A 356 22.30 4.90 23.07
CA ILE A 356 22.04 3.47 22.85
C ILE A 356 20.98 3.25 21.77
N SER A 357 19.82 3.92 21.89
CA SER A 357 18.74 3.78 20.92
C SER A 357 19.12 4.27 19.52
N SER A 358 19.91 5.35 19.42
CA SER A 358 20.40 5.85 18.14
C SER A 358 21.40 4.91 17.48
N GLN A 359 22.27 4.24 18.24
CA GLN A 359 23.18 3.23 17.68
C GLN A 359 22.41 2.06 17.08
N VAL A 360 21.42 1.52 17.79
CA VAL A 360 20.51 0.48 17.28
C VAL A 360 19.82 0.95 15.98
N ALA A 361 19.24 2.15 16.01
CA ALA A 361 18.51 2.70 14.89
C ALA A 361 19.40 2.92 13.65
N ILE A 362 20.56 3.53 13.81
CA ILE A 362 21.48 3.82 12.70
C ILE A 362 22.04 2.52 12.11
N HIS A 363 22.38 1.54 12.95
CA HIS A 363 22.87 0.24 12.46
C HIS A 363 21.81 -0.45 11.60
N TYR A 364 20.57 -0.58 12.12
CA TYR A 364 19.47 -1.18 11.38
C TYR A 364 19.13 -0.41 10.11
N LEU A 365 19.07 0.93 10.17
CA LEU A 365 18.81 1.78 9.02
C LEU A 365 19.86 1.61 7.91
N ASN A 366 21.14 1.50 8.27
CA ASN A 366 22.23 1.29 7.31
C ASN A 366 22.07 -0.05 6.58
N ILE A 367 21.77 -1.14 7.31
CA ILE A 367 21.52 -2.46 6.71
C ILE A 367 20.37 -2.39 5.72
N MET A 368 19.23 -1.83 6.12
CA MET A 368 18.05 -1.69 5.25
C MET A 368 18.36 -0.83 4.02
N SER A 369 19.09 0.28 4.21
CA SER A 369 19.39 1.21 3.12
C SER A 369 20.33 0.61 2.08
N ILE A 370 21.36 -0.12 2.47
CA ILE A 370 22.27 -0.81 1.54
C ILE A 370 21.50 -1.83 0.70
N CYS A 371 20.52 -2.49 1.29
CA CYS A 371 19.69 -3.50 0.63
C CYS A 371 18.42 -2.92 -0.03
N LEU A 372 18.25 -1.60 -0.03
CA LEU A 372 17.05 -0.93 -0.53
C LEU A 372 16.75 -1.27 -2.01
N SER A 373 17.78 -1.48 -2.82
CA SER A 373 17.64 -1.89 -4.22
C SER A 373 16.89 -3.23 -4.37
N ILE A 374 17.06 -4.15 -3.42
CA ILE A 374 16.35 -5.45 -3.40
C ILE A 374 14.85 -5.21 -3.16
N LEU A 375 14.49 -4.33 -2.23
CA LEU A 375 13.10 -3.96 -1.96
C LEU A 375 12.45 -3.35 -3.20
N TYR A 376 13.15 -2.45 -3.90
CA TYR A 376 12.63 -1.83 -5.12
C TYR A 376 12.40 -2.85 -6.24
N MET A 377 13.34 -3.78 -6.42
CA MET A 377 13.17 -4.89 -7.36
C MET A 377 11.97 -5.77 -7.00
N LEU A 378 11.80 -6.09 -5.72
CA LEU A 378 10.65 -6.83 -5.23
C LEU A 378 9.33 -6.14 -5.63
N HIS A 379 9.18 -4.84 -5.35
CA HIS A 379 7.97 -4.09 -5.70
C HIS A 379 7.72 -4.02 -7.21
N ILE A 380 8.76 -3.79 -8.02
CA ILE A 380 8.64 -3.70 -9.48
C ILE A 380 8.18 -5.04 -10.09
N TYR A 381 8.81 -6.17 -9.73
CA TYR A 381 8.47 -7.47 -10.29
C TYR A 381 7.17 -8.04 -9.74
N ARG A 382 6.83 -7.76 -8.48
CA ARG A 382 5.52 -8.03 -7.90
C ARG A 382 4.41 -7.35 -8.70
N SER A 383 4.57 -6.07 -8.93
CA SER A 383 3.62 -5.24 -9.65
C SER A 383 3.51 -5.61 -11.13
N ALA A 384 4.62 -6.05 -11.75
CA ALA A 384 4.61 -6.58 -13.11
C ALA A 384 3.77 -7.84 -13.22
N LEU A 385 3.96 -8.81 -12.32
CA LEU A 385 3.15 -10.04 -12.27
C LEU A 385 1.67 -9.71 -12.06
N MET A 386 1.36 -8.79 -11.14
CA MET A 386 -0.02 -8.31 -10.95
C MET A 386 -0.57 -7.74 -12.25
N GLY A 387 0.15 -6.86 -12.94
CA GLY A 387 -0.27 -6.28 -14.23
C GLY A 387 -0.48 -7.33 -15.31
N LEU A 388 0.30 -8.41 -15.31
CA LEU A 388 0.10 -9.59 -16.17
C LEU A 388 -1.13 -10.42 -15.78
N GLY A 389 -1.80 -10.09 -14.69
CA GLY A 389 -2.97 -10.82 -14.19
C GLY A 389 -2.61 -12.07 -13.37
N ASP A 390 -1.35 -12.23 -13.00
CA ASP A 390 -0.90 -13.26 -12.07
C ASP A 390 -0.78 -12.65 -10.68
N THR A 391 -1.74 -12.92 -9.80
CA THR A 391 -1.78 -12.43 -8.42
C THR A 391 -1.43 -13.53 -7.41
N ILE A 392 -1.35 -14.79 -7.87
CA ILE A 392 -1.00 -15.93 -7.02
C ILE A 392 0.48 -15.88 -6.66
N MET A 393 1.37 -15.58 -7.62
CA MET A 393 2.81 -15.48 -7.34
C MET A 393 3.17 -14.29 -6.42
N PRO A 394 2.60 -13.09 -6.58
CA PRO A 394 2.64 -12.04 -5.56
C PRO A 394 2.20 -12.50 -4.16
N MET A 395 1.09 -13.23 -4.04
CA MET A 395 0.66 -13.78 -2.75
C MET A 395 1.66 -14.80 -2.20
N ALA A 396 2.17 -15.71 -3.05
CA ALA A 396 3.21 -16.66 -2.65
C ALA A 396 4.49 -15.95 -2.18
N SER A 397 4.85 -14.83 -2.81
CA SER A 397 5.98 -14.01 -2.33
C SER A 397 5.73 -13.41 -0.95
N GLY A 398 4.50 -13.03 -0.63
CA GLY A 398 4.11 -12.59 0.72
C GLY A 398 4.24 -13.70 1.76
N ILE A 399 3.88 -14.94 1.40
CA ILE A 399 4.11 -16.12 2.27
C ILE A 399 5.61 -16.37 2.46
N MET A 400 6.41 -16.25 1.40
CA MET A 400 7.87 -16.36 1.48
C MET A 400 8.47 -15.31 2.40
N GLU A 401 8.07 -14.04 2.26
CA GLU A 401 8.48 -12.96 3.16
C GLU A 401 8.12 -13.25 4.60
N PHE A 402 6.90 -13.70 4.86
CA PHE A 402 6.43 -14.06 6.18
C PHE A 402 7.31 -15.15 6.82
N LEU A 403 7.53 -16.26 6.11
CA LEU A 403 8.32 -17.38 6.62
C LEU A 403 9.79 -17.02 6.86
N MET A 404 10.41 -16.32 5.91
CA MET A 404 11.80 -15.89 6.03
C MET A 404 12.00 -14.85 7.15
N ARG A 405 11.09 -13.87 7.22
CA ARG A 405 11.11 -12.82 8.25
C ARG A 405 11.03 -13.42 9.66
N ILE A 406 10.07 -14.31 9.89
CA ILE A 406 9.89 -14.97 11.18
C ILE A 406 11.05 -15.92 11.46
N GLY A 407 11.47 -16.73 10.50
CA GLY A 407 12.58 -17.66 10.66
C GLY A 407 13.85 -16.93 11.05
N VAL A 408 14.22 -15.87 10.35
CA VAL A 408 15.40 -15.09 10.66
C VAL A 408 15.26 -14.36 12.00
N ALA A 409 14.11 -13.75 12.29
CA ALA A 409 13.90 -13.05 13.57
C ALA A 409 13.96 -13.98 14.79
N LEU A 410 13.59 -15.25 14.65
CA LEU A 410 13.64 -16.23 15.74
C LEU A 410 14.99 -16.94 15.89
N PHE A 411 15.62 -17.31 14.77
CA PHE A 411 16.78 -18.20 14.80
C PHE A 411 18.11 -17.46 14.69
N LEU A 412 18.22 -16.40 13.90
CA LEU A 412 19.50 -15.70 13.70
C LEU A 412 20.00 -15.00 14.97
N PRO A 413 19.14 -14.41 15.82
CA PRO A 413 19.58 -13.87 17.12
C PRO A 413 20.19 -14.90 18.08
N LEU A 414 19.90 -16.18 17.92
CA LEU A 414 20.52 -17.26 18.71
C LEU A 414 21.99 -17.46 18.35
N ILE A 415 22.43 -17.01 17.17
CA ILE A 415 23.79 -17.19 16.64
C ILE A 415 24.61 -15.91 16.79
N ILE A 416 24.05 -14.74 16.42
CA ILE A 416 24.79 -13.47 16.38
C ILE A 416 24.23 -12.41 17.35
N GLY A 417 23.34 -12.81 18.28
CA GLY A 417 22.73 -11.90 19.23
C GLY A 417 21.62 -11.03 18.63
N GLN A 418 21.21 -10.01 19.38
CA GLN A 418 20.05 -9.17 19.03
C GLN A 418 20.12 -8.51 17.62
N GLU A 419 21.33 -8.29 17.11
CA GLU A 419 21.53 -7.72 15.76
C GLU A 419 21.01 -8.62 14.64
N GLY A 420 20.84 -9.93 14.91
CA GLY A 420 20.25 -10.87 13.97
C GLY A 420 18.86 -10.48 13.48
N ILE A 421 18.10 -9.73 14.30
CA ILE A 421 16.77 -9.22 13.90
C ILE A 421 16.84 -8.24 12.73
N PHE A 422 17.90 -7.45 12.61
CA PHE A 422 18.04 -6.45 11.55
C PHE A 422 18.06 -7.08 10.15
N TYR A 423 18.41 -8.34 10.05
CA TYR A 423 18.45 -9.08 8.78
C TYR A 423 17.11 -9.72 8.40
N ALA A 424 16.12 -9.71 9.29
CA ALA A 424 14.82 -10.34 9.04
C ALA A 424 14.11 -9.73 7.83
N GLU A 425 14.08 -8.40 7.73
CA GLU A 425 13.45 -7.71 6.60
C GLU A 425 14.22 -7.95 5.29
N VAL A 426 15.52 -7.77 5.31
CA VAL A 426 16.38 -7.86 4.11
C VAL A 426 16.38 -9.26 3.52
N THR A 427 16.42 -10.30 4.36
CA THR A 427 16.35 -11.68 3.86
C THR A 427 14.97 -12.00 3.31
N ALA A 428 13.90 -11.51 3.91
CA ALA A 428 12.56 -11.65 3.40
C ALA A 428 12.42 -10.99 2.01
N TRP A 429 12.93 -9.77 1.83
CA TRP A 429 12.95 -9.10 0.51
C TRP A 429 13.75 -9.88 -0.51
N THR A 430 14.90 -10.44 -0.11
CA THR A 430 15.77 -11.19 -1.01
C THR A 430 15.07 -12.45 -1.53
N GLY A 431 14.48 -13.26 -0.65
CA GLY A 431 13.75 -14.46 -1.04
C GLY A 431 12.57 -14.17 -1.94
N ALA A 432 11.77 -13.16 -1.58
CA ALA A 432 10.63 -12.74 -2.38
C ALA A 432 11.05 -12.15 -3.74
N ALA A 433 12.11 -11.34 -3.79
CA ALA A 433 12.60 -10.77 -5.05
C ALA A 433 13.09 -11.85 -6.01
N ILE A 434 13.85 -12.84 -5.53
CA ILE A 434 14.31 -13.98 -6.34
C ILE A 434 13.12 -14.74 -6.92
N LEU A 435 12.11 -15.06 -6.09
CA LEU A 435 10.89 -15.73 -6.54
C LEU A 435 10.18 -14.92 -7.63
N LEU A 436 9.93 -13.64 -7.38
CA LEU A 436 9.16 -12.77 -8.29
C LEU A 436 9.88 -12.51 -9.60
N VAL A 437 11.19 -12.26 -9.57
CA VAL A 437 12.01 -12.08 -10.78
C VAL A 437 11.97 -13.35 -11.62
N THR A 438 12.22 -14.51 -11.00
CA THR A 438 12.19 -15.80 -11.70
C THR A 438 10.83 -16.05 -12.34
N MET A 439 9.74 -15.87 -11.58
CA MET A 439 8.39 -16.10 -12.08
C MET A 439 7.98 -15.12 -13.18
N TYR A 440 8.43 -13.86 -13.11
CA TYR A 440 8.22 -12.90 -14.18
C TYR A 440 8.82 -13.37 -15.51
N PHE A 441 10.09 -13.80 -15.51
CA PHE A 441 10.73 -14.28 -16.75
C PHE A 441 10.10 -15.56 -17.28
N LEU A 442 9.74 -16.50 -16.42
CA LEU A 442 9.01 -17.72 -16.82
C LEU A 442 7.64 -17.36 -17.44
N ARG A 443 6.90 -16.44 -16.83
CA ARG A 443 5.60 -16.00 -17.33
C ARG A 443 5.71 -15.28 -18.67
N MET A 444 6.69 -14.40 -18.81
CA MET A 444 6.96 -13.69 -20.07
C MET A 444 7.38 -14.61 -21.19
N HIS A 445 8.21 -15.61 -20.90
CA HIS A 445 8.61 -16.63 -21.88
C HIS A 445 7.39 -17.42 -22.38
N LYS A 446 6.52 -17.86 -21.47
CA LYS A 446 5.28 -18.56 -21.81
C LYS A 446 4.36 -17.70 -22.70
N LEU A 447 4.11 -16.45 -22.31
CA LEU A 447 3.27 -15.54 -23.08
C LEU A 447 3.81 -15.24 -24.48
N THR A 448 5.14 -15.08 -24.62
CA THR A 448 5.78 -14.89 -25.92
C THR A 448 5.56 -16.11 -26.81
N ARG A 449 5.78 -17.32 -26.28
CA ARG A 449 5.58 -18.57 -27.02
C ARG A 449 4.12 -18.80 -27.46
N GLU A 450 3.15 -18.45 -26.60
CA GLU A 450 1.73 -18.55 -26.93
C GLU A 450 1.35 -17.61 -28.09
N LEU A 451 1.92 -16.39 -28.14
CA LEU A 451 1.72 -15.46 -29.25
C LEU A 451 2.32 -15.96 -30.56
N ASP A 452 3.58 -16.45 -30.53
CA ASP A 452 4.25 -16.96 -31.71
C ASP A 452 3.48 -18.13 -32.33
N THR A 453 2.94 -19.01 -31.47
CA THR A 453 2.12 -20.15 -31.88
C THR A 453 0.78 -19.73 -32.50
N SER A 454 0.15 -18.67 -31.96
CA SER A 454 -1.11 -18.14 -32.48
C SER A 454 -0.94 -17.43 -33.82
N GLN A 455 0.17 -16.74 -34.03
CA GLN A 455 0.50 -16.09 -35.32
C GLN A 455 0.84 -17.10 -36.41
N SER A 456 1.54 -18.19 -36.07
CA SER A 456 1.83 -19.27 -37.01
C SER A 456 0.55 -19.94 -37.52
N LYS A 457 -0.43 -20.19 -36.64
CA LYS A 457 -1.73 -20.79 -37.00
C LYS A 457 -2.67 -19.87 -37.78
N ALA A 458 -2.49 -18.56 -37.68
CA ALA A 458 -3.29 -17.57 -38.42
C ALA A 458 -2.69 -17.25 -39.81
N GLY A 459 -1.45 -17.66 -40.07
CA GLY A 459 -0.76 -17.52 -41.33
C GLY A 459 -0.86 -18.75 -42.27
N GLU A 460 -1.38 -19.89 -41.74
CA GLU A 460 -1.79 -21.08 -42.49
C GLU A 460 -3.28 -20.97 -42.85
#